data_327e702c8e46b8b80b0469938ba88174
#
_entry.id   327e702c8e46b8b80b0469938ba88174
#
_cell.length_a   1.000
_cell.length_b   1.000
_cell.length_c   1.000
_cell.angle_alpha   90.00
_cell.angle_beta   90.00
_cell.angle_gamma   90.00
#
_symmetry.space_group_name_H-M   'P 1'
#
loop_
_entity.id
_entity.type
_entity.pdbx_description
1 polymer ?
#
loop_
_entity_poly.entity_id
_entity_poly.type
_entity_poly.pdbx_seq_one_letter_code
_entity_poly.pdbx_strand_id
1 'polypeptide(L)'
;MIENLPAVQRQHGETELGVEMKRLMLAVFSFGVLLQFTSSLPAESKNILLICIDDLRPELRCYGVDYIHSPNIDRLAARGRLFESHYVQAPTCGASRFTLLTGRYGGSDNGALFQRATQLRRKPEEIPLSMPGWFRKNGYTTVSVGKVSHHPGGRGGPDWNDDQQPEMPGAWDRHLLPAGPWQHPRGWMHGLANGEIRVRAEEMDVYQSQTGGDEIYPDGISIAESLRQIEQLAGDDKPFFLAVGILRPHLPFGAPANYLQHYKECDLPPIRHPAKPAGQTTWHGSGEFMKYNRWGRNPNQDKGFADAVRRHYAACVSYADAQVGRLVDAIASAGIDQQTTIVVWGDHGWHLGEHAVWGKHTLFEESLRSPLIIADAAVSAPGTPTTAMVETLDVFPTLCELSGIDCPDFVHGRSLVPILKSAAAAGHDAIAYHRNAKTIRSETHRLILHQNGHVELYDHRTSEGEVSNIAVDNEDLVEDLSRRLDRRLVLRNR
;
A
#
# COMPACT_ATOMS: atom_id res chain seq x y z
N MET A 1 7.20 103.22 -22.72
CA MET A 1 8.18 104.02 -21.98
C MET A 1 8.77 103.04 -20.92
N ILE A 2 10.03 102.74 -21.07
CA ILE A 2 11.05 102.62 -20.00
C ILE A 2 10.86 101.41 -19.08
N GLU A 3 11.81 100.63 -18.67
CA GLU A 3 13.28 100.54 -18.94
C GLU A 3 13.77 99.16 -18.48
N ASN A 4 14.88 98.74 -19.10
CA ASN A 4 15.68 97.55 -18.74
C ASN A 4 16.23 97.59 -17.33
N LEU A 5 16.44 96.41 -16.73
CA LEU A 5 17.61 96.10 -15.86
C LEU A 5 17.86 94.62 -15.79
N PRO A 6 19.12 94.14 -15.54
CA PRO A 6 19.69 92.93 -16.15
C PRO A 6 19.64 91.74 -15.26
N ALA A 7 19.77 90.53 -15.91
CA ALA A 7 19.87 89.20 -15.31
C ALA A 7 21.14 89.05 -14.45
N VAL A 8 21.00 88.54 -13.26
CA VAL A 8 22.09 87.98 -12.45
C VAL A 8 22.10 86.47 -12.61
N GLN A 9 23.16 85.99 -13.25
CA GLN A 9 23.49 84.54 -13.26
C GLN A 9 23.86 84.10 -11.87
N ARG A 10 23.13 83.06 -11.35
CA ARG A 10 23.60 82.25 -10.20
C ARG A 10 24.10 80.94 -10.75
N GLN A 11 25.39 80.70 -10.73
CA GLN A 11 26.04 79.41 -10.87
C GLN A 11 25.69 78.60 -9.65
N HIS A 12 25.07 77.47 -9.79
CA HIS A 12 25.02 76.37 -8.83
C HIS A 12 26.04 75.34 -9.20
N GLY A 13 27.15 75.34 -8.51
CA GLY A 13 28.08 74.17 -8.53
C GLY A 13 27.44 73.04 -7.75
N GLU A 14 27.03 72.01 -8.46
CA GLU A 14 26.78 70.71 -7.78
C GLU A 14 28.12 70.09 -7.47
N THR A 15 28.37 69.83 -6.19
CA THR A 15 29.61 69.17 -5.73
C THR A 15 29.58 67.74 -6.15
N GLU A 16 30.69 67.21 -6.70
CA GLU A 16 30.87 65.80 -7.15
C GLU A 16 30.46 64.78 -6.11
N LEU A 17 30.45 65.09 -4.82
CA LEU A 17 30.00 64.21 -3.73
C LEU A 17 28.52 63.80 -3.82
N GLY A 18 27.64 64.64 -4.38
CA GLY A 18 26.20 64.35 -4.50
C GLY A 18 25.87 63.35 -5.61
N VAL A 19 26.73 63.25 -6.63
CA VAL A 19 26.53 62.34 -7.78
C VAL A 19 27.00 60.94 -7.44
N GLU A 20 28.09 60.79 -6.67
CA GLU A 20 28.56 59.46 -6.23
C GLU A 20 27.61 58.84 -5.18
N MET A 21 27.06 59.62 -4.25
CA MET A 21 26.09 59.11 -3.26
C MET A 21 24.76 58.68 -3.93
N LYS A 22 24.30 59.34 -4.97
CA LYS A 22 23.12 58.93 -5.73
C LYS A 22 23.39 57.66 -6.55
N ARG A 23 24.60 57.50 -7.10
CA ARG A 23 24.99 56.25 -7.81
C ARG A 23 25.16 55.07 -6.86
N LEU A 24 25.67 55.28 -5.65
CA LEU A 24 25.83 54.24 -4.62
C LEU A 24 24.44 53.78 -4.07
N MET A 25 23.49 54.71 -3.85
CA MET A 25 22.13 54.35 -3.43
C MET A 25 21.36 53.60 -4.54
N LEU A 26 21.51 53.95 -5.83
CA LEU A 26 20.87 53.20 -6.92
C LEU A 26 21.48 51.81 -7.07
N ALA A 27 22.80 51.62 -6.86
CA ALA A 27 23.47 50.32 -6.93
C ALA A 27 23.05 49.40 -5.75
N VAL A 28 22.87 49.95 -4.54
CA VAL A 28 22.42 49.17 -3.38
C VAL A 28 20.93 48.77 -3.52
N PHE A 29 20.07 49.63 -4.09
CA PHE A 29 18.68 49.30 -4.37
C PHE A 29 18.53 48.27 -5.51
N SER A 30 19.40 48.32 -6.56
CA SER A 30 19.41 47.35 -7.63
C SER A 30 19.93 45.98 -7.21
N PHE A 31 20.86 45.90 -6.22
CA PHE A 31 21.37 44.64 -5.67
C PHE A 31 20.41 44.01 -4.64
N GLY A 32 19.63 44.84 -3.92
CA GLY A 32 18.62 44.37 -2.96
C GLY A 32 17.34 43.80 -3.60
N VAL A 33 17.03 44.22 -4.84
CA VAL A 33 15.86 43.73 -5.58
C VAL A 33 16.16 42.46 -6.38
N LEU A 34 17.45 42.12 -6.65
CA LEU A 34 17.83 40.86 -7.32
C LEU A 34 17.94 39.65 -6.39
N LEU A 35 17.82 39.81 -5.07
CA LEU A 35 17.92 38.72 -4.09
C LEU A 35 16.57 38.21 -3.52
N GLN A 36 15.44 38.65 -4.08
CA GLN A 36 14.11 38.23 -3.60
C GLN A 36 13.21 37.54 -4.62
N PHE A 37 13.73 37.12 -5.78
CA PHE A 37 12.99 36.23 -6.69
C PHE A 37 13.75 34.96 -6.96
N THR A 38 14.14 34.22 -5.90
CA THR A 38 14.11 32.77 -6.00
C THR A 38 12.65 32.39 -5.79
N SER A 39 11.81 32.57 -6.82
CA SER A 39 10.59 31.80 -6.90
C SER A 39 11.04 30.34 -6.81
N SER A 40 10.80 29.67 -5.69
CA SER A 40 10.72 28.23 -5.70
C SER A 40 9.76 27.90 -6.83
N LEU A 41 10.28 27.32 -7.93
CA LEU A 41 9.44 26.67 -8.92
C LEU A 41 8.49 25.80 -8.08
N PRO A 42 7.17 25.84 -8.34
CA PRO A 42 6.27 24.91 -7.67
C PRO A 42 6.88 23.52 -7.87
N ALA A 43 7.01 22.76 -6.79
CA ALA A 43 7.51 21.40 -6.87
C ALA A 43 6.70 20.72 -7.97
N GLU A 44 7.40 20.24 -9.00
CA GLU A 44 6.75 19.62 -10.16
C GLU A 44 5.89 18.48 -9.61
N SER A 45 4.58 18.54 -9.85
CA SER A 45 3.63 17.57 -9.30
C SER A 45 3.98 16.18 -9.79
N LYS A 46 4.33 15.26 -8.89
CA LYS A 46 4.76 13.90 -9.25
C LYS A 46 3.59 13.01 -9.62
N ASN A 47 3.77 12.17 -10.59
CA ASN A 47 2.88 11.05 -10.87
C ASN A 47 2.93 10.00 -9.75
N ILE A 48 1.88 9.24 -9.58
CA ILE A 48 1.80 8.15 -8.61
C ILE A 48 1.39 6.87 -9.32
N LEU A 49 2.19 5.82 -9.14
CA LEU A 49 1.84 4.44 -9.45
C LEU A 49 1.73 3.66 -8.14
N LEU A 50 0.50 3.36 -7.71
CA LEU A 50 0.20 2.56 -6.52
C LEU A 50 -0.15 1.14 -6.94
N ILE A 51 0.70 0.16 -6.60
CA ILE A 51 0.51 -1.25 -6.90
C ILE A 51 0.05 -1.97 -5.63
N CYS A 52 -1.18 -2.46 -5.63
CA CYS A 52 -1.81 -3.19 -4.54
C CYS A 52 -1.79 -4.68 -4.85
N ILE A 53 -1.16 -5.51 -4.02
CA ILE A 53 -1.03 -6.95 -4.22
C ILE A 53 -1.82 -7.67 -3.11
N ASP A 54 -2.73 -8.57 -3.50
CA ASP A 54 -3.67 -9.23 -2.61
C ASP A 54 -3.06 -10.48 -1.96
N ASP A 55 -3.23 -10.64 -0.65
CA ASP A 55 -2.70 -11.76 0.15
C ASP A 55 -1.16 -11.93 0.07
N LEU A 56 -0.40 -10.87 -0.24
CA LEU A 56 1.05 -10.94 -0.32
C LEU A 56 1.69 -10.75 1.06
N ARG A 57 2.22 -11.84 1.62
CA ARG A 57 3.11 -11.78 2.80
C ARG A 57 4.53 -11.35 2.39
N PRO A 58 5.44 -10.99 3.34
CA PRO A 58 6.83 -10.66 3.02
C PRO A 58 7.65 -11.86 2.53
N GLU A 59 7.08 -12.67 1.65
CA GLU A 59 7.68 -13.83 1.01
C GLU A 59 8.31 -13.39 -0.32
N LEU A 60 9.36 -12.54 -0.21
CA LEU A 60 10.10 -11.94 -1.30
C LEU A 60 11.60 -12.02 -1.01
N ARG A 61 12.43 -12.12 -2.03
CA ARG A 61 13.88 -12.21 -1.84
C ARG A 61 14.46 -10.97 -1.16
N CYS A 62 13.98 -9.78 -1.48
CA CYS A 62 14.37 -8.53 -0.82
C CYS A 62 13.99 -8.48 0.68
N TYR A 63 13.09 -9.36 1.14
CA TYR A 63 12.78 -9.57 2.56
C TYR A 63 13.55 -10.74 3.19
N GLY A 64 14.58 -11.26 2.50
CA GLY A 64 15.45 -12.33 3.00
C GLY A 64 14.92 -13.75 2.78
N VAL A 65 13.97 -13.94 1.84
CA VAL A 65 13.43 -15.27 1.52
C VAL A 65 14.10 -15.80 0.25
N ASP A 66 15.21 -16.53 0.42
CA ASP A 66 16.14 -16.92 -0.66
C ASP A 66 15.53 -17.82 -1.73
N TYR A 67 14.55 -18.67 -1.40
CA TYR A 67 13.95 -19.59 -2.36
C TYR A 67 12.93 -18.93 -3.31
N ILE A 68 12.48 -17.71 -3.00
CA ILE A 68 11.51 -16.98 -3.83
C ILE A 68 12.20 -16.31 -5.03
N HIS A 69 11.58 -16.45 -6.20
CA HIS A 69 11.99 -15.78 -7.42
C HIS A 69 11.15 -14.50 -7.61
N SER A 70 11.72 -13.35 -7.19
CA SER A 70 11.06 -12.02 -7.23
C SER A 70 11.97 -10.91 -7.77
N PRO A 71 12.63 -11.09 -8.92
CA PRO A 71 13.69 -10.18 -9.39
C PRO A 71 13.21 -8.76 -9.69
N ASN A 72 11.95 -8.56 -10.03
CA ASN A 72 11.40 -7.25 -10.40
C ASN A 72 11.08 -6.40 -9.17
N ILE A 73 10.46 -6.99 -8.15
CA ILE A 73 10.21 -6.33 -6.86
C ILE A 73 11.55 -6.07 -6.16
N ASP A 74 12.51 -7.01 -6.23
CA ASP A 74 13.86 -6.83 -5.70
C ASP A 74 14.59 -5.65 -6.36
N ARG A 75 14.50 -5.53 -7.69
CA ARG A 75 15.03 -4.40 -8.45
C ARG A 75 14.38 -3.07 -8.04
N LEU A 76 13.07 -3.06 -7.77
CA LEU A 76 12.37 -1.88 -7.28
C LEU A 76 12.84 -1.52 -5.86
N ALA A 77 12.97 -2.52 -4.98
CA ALA A 77 13.49 -2.33 -3.61
C ALA A 77 14.91 -1.76 -3.62
N ALA A 78 15.78 -2.21 -4.55
CA ALA A 78 17.15 -1.71 -4.70
C ALA A 78 17.23 -0.23 -5.12
N ARG A 79 16.18 0.36 -5.67
CA ARG A 79 16.11 1.78 -6.03
C ARG A 79 15.16 2.61 -5.17
N GLY A 80 14.53 1.99 -4.16
CA GLY A 80 13.58 2.60 -3.24
C GLY A 80 13.95 2.42 -1.78
N ARG A 81 12.96 2.59 -0.91
CA ARG A 81 13.00 2.24 0.50
C ARG A 81 12.11 1.02 0.73
N LEU A 82 12.70 -0.07 1.20
CA LEU A 82 12.00 -1.24 1.68
C LEU A 82 11.71 -1.08 3.17
N PHE A 83 10.47 -1.26 3.58
CA PHE A 83 10.01 -1.22 4.95
C PHE A 83 9.87 -2.65 5.49
N GLU A 84 10.82 -3.10 6.31
CA GLU A 84 10.81 -4.45 6.86
C GLU A 84 9.67 -4.67 7.86
N SER A 85 9.18 -3.60 8.48
CA SER A 85 8.21 -3.60 9.57
C SER A 85 6.97 -2.76 9.24
N HIS A 86 6.33 -3.05 8.09
CA HIS A 86 5.04 -2.47 7.73
C HIS A 86 3.89 -3.36 8.19
N TYR A 87 2.86 -2.73 8.81
CA TYR A 87 1.71 -3.42 9.38
C TYR A 87 0.39 -2.82 8.89
N VAL A 88 -0.59 -3.72 8.70
CA VAL A 88 -1.97 -3.37 8.35
C VAL A 88 -2.84 -3.26 9.59
N GLN A 89 -3.92 -2.48 9.53
CA GLN A 89 -4.83 -2.26 10.67
C GLN A 89 -5.87 -3.36 10.84
N ALA A 90 -6.08 -4.17 9.82
CA ALA A 90 -6.96 -5.34 9.89
C ALA A 90 -6.49 -6.42 8.91
N PRO A 91 -6.43 -7.70 9.32
CA PRO A 91 -6.00 -8.81 8.47
C PRO A 91 -7.16 -9.30 7.58
N THR A 92 -7.77 -8.39 6.83
CA THR A 92 -8.95 -8.63 5.98
C THR A 92 -8.93 -7.66 4.81
N CYS A 93 -9.02 -8.15 3.58
CA CYS A 93 -8.79 -7.35 2.36
C CYS A 93 -9.60 -6.05 2.34
N GLY A 94 -10.93 -6.09 2.55
CA GLY A 94 -11.78 -4.90 2.47
C GLY A 94 -11.47 -3.88 3.56
N ALA A 95 -11.19 -4.33 4.78
CA ALA A 95 -10.85 -3.45 5.90
C ALA A 95 -9.45 -2.84 5.74
N SER A 96 -8.46 -3.61 5.30
CA SER A 96 -7.11 -3.10 5.02
C SER A 96 -7.13 -2.09 3.86
N ARG A 97 -7.84 -2.40 2.77
CA ARG A 97 -8.00 -1.50 1.62
C ARG A 97 -8.78 -0.23 1.98
N PHE A 98 -9.75 -0.32 2.91
CA PHE A 98 -10.38 0.88 3.49
C PHE A 98 -9.33 1.79 4.12
N THR A 99 -8.44 1.24 4.94
CA THR A 99 -7.39 2.01 5.61
C THR A 99 -6.45 2.69 4.62
N LEU A 100 -5.95 1.96 3.60
CA LEU A 100 -5.13 2.54 2.54
C LEU A 100 -5.84 3.68 1.82
N LEU A 101 -7.07 3.41 1.34
CA LEU A 101 -7.79 4.32 0.44
C LEU A 101 -8.40 5.53 1.15
N THR A 102 -8.48 5.52 2.48
CA THR A 102 -9.05 6.64 3.25
C THR A 102 -8.04 7.31 4.19
N GLY A 103 -6.91 6.67 4.51
CA GLY A 103 -5.96 7.14 5.52
C GLY A 103 -6.54 7.13 6.94
N ARG A 104 -7.59 6.34 7.20
CA ARG A 104 -8.34 6.35 8.46
C ARG A 104 -8.50 4.94 9.02
N TYR A 105 -8.57 4.84 10.34
CA TYR A 105 -9.07 3.63 10.98
C TYR A 105 -10.52 3.38 10.58
N GLY A 106 -10.89 2.12 10.33
CA GLY A 106 -12.22 1.74 9.87
C GLY A 106 -12.77 0.49 10.51
N GLY A 107 -13.74 -0.16 9.85
CA GLY A 107 -14.26 -1.46 10.22
C GLY A 107 -13.23 -2.57 10.05
N SER A 108 -13.54 -3.77 10.52
CA SER A 108 -12.67 -4.96 10.44
C SER A 108 -13.19 -6.01 9.44
N ASP A 109 -14.15 -5.65 8.58
CA ASP A 109 -14.80 -6.55 7.62
C ASP A 109 -14.65 -6.09 6.17
N ASN A 110 -14.98 -6.96 5.23
CA ASN A 110 -14.89 -6.70 3.80
C ASN A 110 -15.92 -5.66 3.29
N GLY A 111 -16.94 -5.33 4.07
CA GLY A 111 -17.96 -4.35 3.70
C GLY A 111 -17.61 -2.90 4.03
N ALA A 112 -16.44 -2.62 4.62
CA ALA A 112 -16.10 -1.29 5.14
C ALA A 112 -16.20 -0.17 4.08
N LEU A 113 -15.75 -0.41 2.84
CA LEU A 113 -15.85 0.56 1.75
C LEU A 113 -17.30 0.78 1.28
N PHE A 114 -18.14 -0.27 1.23
CA PHE A 114 -19.56 -0.12 0.91
C PHE A 114 -20.34 0.61 2.01
N GLN A 115 -19.99 0.38 3.28
CA GLN A 115 -20.57 1.13 4.40
C GLN A 115 -20.25 2.62 4.24
N ARG A 116 -18.98 2.95 3.94
CA ARG A 116 -18.57 4.32 3.61
C ARG A 116 -19.32 4.87 2.39
N ALA A 117 -19.41 4.12 1.29
CA ALA A 117 -20.12 4.53 0.09
C ALA A 117 -21.60 4.80 0.36
N THR A 118 -22.22 4.01 1.23
CA THR A 118 -23.61 4.22 1.67
C THR A 118 -23.77 5.50 2.50
N GLN A 119 -22.83 5.77 3.40
CA GLN A 119 -22.81 7.01 4.18
C GLN A 119 -22.58 8.23 3.27
N LEU A 120 -21.64 8.13 2.32
CA LEU A 120 -21.36 9.20 1.37
C LEU A 120 -22.58 9.56 0.51
N ARG A 121 -23.40 8.58 0.09
CA ARG A 121 -24.67 8.86 -0.62
C ARG A 121 -25.70 9.58 0.22
N ARG A 122 -25.73 9.32 1.53
CA ARG A 122 -26.70 9.93 2.47
C ARG A 122 -26.27 11.31 2.94
N LYS A 123 -24.98 11.50 3.17
CA LYS A 123 -24.42 12.68 3.81
C LYS A 123 -23.04 13.01 3.19
N PRO A 124 -23.00 13.46 1.92
CA PRO A 124 -21.75 13.65 1.19
C PRO A 124 -20.80 14.63 1.87
N GLU A 125 -21.31 15.66 2.54
CA GLU A 125 -20.49 16.69 3.20
C GLU A 125 -19.87 16.22 4.52
N GLU A 126 -20.40 15.15 5.14
CA GLU A 126 -19.90 14.65 6.42
C GLU A 126 -18.81 13.58 6.24
N ILE A 127 -18.69 12.98 5.06
CA ILE A 127 -17.78 11.88 4.80
C ILE A 127 -16.52 12.39 4.12
N PRO A 128 -15.34 12.25 4.76
CA PRO A 128 -14.08 12.69 4.20
C PRO A 128 -13.78 12.06 2.84
N LEU A 129 -13.08 12.81 1.97
CA LEU A 129 -12.62 12.29 0.69
C LEU A 129 -11.68 11.11 0.90
N SER A 130 -11.74 10.16 -0.03
CA SER A 130 -10.73 9.10 -0.12
C SER A 130 -9.41 9.64 -0.67
N MET A 131 -8.33 8.90 -0.50
CA MET A 131 -7.02 9.25 -1.05
C MET A 131 -7.10 9.57 -2.55
N PRO A 132 -7.60 8.68 -3.45
CA PRO A 132 -7.72 9.04 -4.87
C PRO A 132 -8.67 10.22 -5.09
N GLY A 133 -9.77 10.35 -4.33
CA GLY A 133 -10.67 11.51 -4.41
C GLY A 133 -10.00 12.82 -3.99
N TRP A 134 -9.05 12.77 -3.05
CA TRP A 134 -8.25 13.92 -2.65
C TRP A 134 -7.27 14.34 -3.76
N PHE A 135 -6.56 13.38 -4.34
CA PHE A 135 -5.68 13.64 -5.50
C PHE A 135 -6.46 14.20 -6.68
N ARG A 136 -7.63 13.63 -7.00
CA ARG A 136 -8.53 14.15 -8.03
C ARG A 136 -8.93 15.60 -7.78
N LYS A 137 -9.29 15.95 -6.54
CA LYS A 137 -9.61 17.33 -6.12
C LYS A 137 -8.42 18.28 -6.33
N ASN A 138 -7.20 17.77 -6.21
CA ASN A 138 -5.96 18.53 -6.40
C ASN A 138 -5.40 18.45 -7.83
N GLY A 139 -6.23 18.14 -8.83
CA GLY A 139 -5.91 18.28 -10.24
C GLY A 139 -5.30 17.04 -10.92
N TYR A 140 -5.21 15.90 -10.20
CA TYR A 140 -4.72 14.65 -10.76
C TYR A 140 -5.77 13.95 -11.62
N THR A 141 -5.33 13.30 -12.70
CA THR A 141 -6.14 12.29 -13.39
C THR A 141 -6.06 11.00 -12.59
N THR A 142 -7.20 10.48 -12.09
CA THR A 142 -7.24 9.31 -11.20
C THR A 142 -7.78 8.08 -11.93
N VAL A 143 -6.99 7.00 -11.92
CA VAL A 143 -7.32 5.76 -12.62
C VAL A 143 -7.14 4.56 -11.69
N SER A 144 -8.10 3.64 -11.71
CA SER A 144 -8.03 2.37 -11.00
C SER A 144 -8.17 1.22 -12.00
N VAL A 145 -7.29 0.21 -11.92
CA VAL A 145 -7.37 -1.01 -12.73
C VAL A 145 -7.23 -2.23 -11.81
N GLY A 146 -8.11 -3.23 -11.97
CA GLY A 146 -8.05 -4.48 -11.21
C GLY A 146 -8.46 -4.33 -9.74
N LYS A 147 -7.90 -5.17 -8.84
CA LYS A 147 -8.30 -5.27 -7.42
C LYS A 147 -7.65 -4.19 -6.53
N VAL A 148 -8.03 -2.94 -6.71
CA VAL A 148 -7.63 -1.84 -5.82
C VAL A 148 -8.54 -1.76 -4.60
N SER A 149 -9.85 -1.77 -4.77
CA SER A 149 -10.85 -2.01 -3.72
C SER A 149 -11.18 -3.50 -3.61
N HIS A 150 -11.93 -3.92 -2.58
CA HIS A 150 -12.24 -5.34 -2.37
C HIS A 150 -13.19 -5.90 -3.42
N HIS A 151 -14.16 -5.10 -3.88
CA HIS A 151 -15.08 -5.46 -4.98
C HIS A 151 -14.75 -4.57 -6.19
N PRO A 152 -13.75 -4.92 -7.00
CA PRO A 152 -13.15 -4.02 -7.99
C PRO A 152 -14.11 -3.58 -9.11
N GLY A 153 -15.11 -4.38 -9.44
CA GLY A 153 -16.14 -4.03 -10.42
C GLY A 153 -17.40 -3.46 -9.79
N GLY A 154 -17.35 -3.11 -8.50
CA GLY A 154 -18.57 -2.75 -7.77
C GLY A 154 -19.36 -3.99 -7.34
N ARG A 155 -20.57 -3.77 -6.81
CA ARG A 155 -21.43 -4.84 -6.31
C ARG A 155 -22.85 -4.58 -6.76
N GLY A 156 -23.21 -5.11 -7.92
CA GLY A 156 -24.56 -5.07 -8.44
C GLY A 156 -24.95 -6.41 -9.02
N GLY A 157 -26.24 -6.70 -9.03
CA GLY A 157 -26.76 -7.98 -9.48
C GLY A 157 -26.38 -9.18 -8.59
N PRO A 158 -26.83 -10.39 -8.94
CA PRO A 158 -26.63 -11.59 -8.12
C PRO A 158 -25.17 -12.02 -8.03
N ASP A 159 -24.35 -11.74 -9.03
CA ASP A 159 -22.95 -12.18 -9.14
C ASP A 159 -21.95 -11.02 -9.27
N TRP A 160 -22.25 -9.87 -8.70
CA TRP A 160 -21.44 -8.65 -8.85
C TRP A 160 -21.23 -8.28 -10.33
N ASN A 161 -22.21 -8.53 -11.16
CA ASN A 161 -22.10 -8.41 -12.61
C ASN A 161 -22.39 -6.99 -13.13
N ASP A 162 -22.60 -6.03 -12.25
CA ASP A 162 -22.72 -4.63 -12.61
C ASP A 162 -21.94 -3.72 -11.62
N ASP A 163 -21.62 -2.52 -12.05
CA ASP A 163 -20.90 -1.49 -11.30
C ASP A 163 -21.80 -0.41 -10.70
N GLN A 164 -23.12 -0.62 -10.67
CA GLN A 164 -24.09 0.37 -10.20
C GLN A 164 -23.84 0.76 -8.73
N GLN A 165 -23.17 -0.08 -7.96
CA GLN A 165 -22.78 0.20 -6.58
C GLN A 165 -21.25 0.12 -6.40
N PRO A 166 -20.49 1.10 -6.88
CA PRO A 166 -19.04 1.11 -6.68
C PRO A 166 -18.69 1.30 -5.19
N GLU A 167 -17.61 0.67 -4.76
CA GLU A 167 -17.08 0.84 -3.39
C GLU A 167 -16.50 2.24 -3.17
N MET A 168 -16.03 2.90 -4.24
CA MET A 168 -15.34 4.19 -4.18
C MET A 168 -16.01 5.22 -5.09
N PRO A 169 -17.29 5.58 -4.84
CA PRO A 169 -17.99 6.54 -5.70
C PRO A 169 -17.28 7.89 -5.71
N GLY A 170 -17.09 8.47 -6.91
CA GLY A 170 -16.48 9.78 -7.10
C GLY A 170 -14.96 9.85 -6.88
N ALA A 171 -14.30 8.72 -6.63
CA ALA A 171 -12.86 8.67 -6.39
C ALA A 171 -12.02 8.64 -7.68
N TRP A 172 -12.54 8.05 -8.74
CA TRP A 172 -11.83 7.75 -9.97
C TRP A 172 -12.43 8.47 -11.17
N ASP A 173 -11.58 8.99 -12.05
CA ASP A 173 -11.99 9.44 -13.39
C ASP A 173 -12.23 8.24 -14.31
N ARG A 174 -11.42 7.17 -14.14
CA ARG A 174 -11.58 5.89 -14.83
C ARG A 174 -11.46 4.75 -13.83
N HIS A 175 -12.51 3.93 -13.70
CA HIS A 175 -12.52 2.73 -12.85
C HIS A 175 -12.69 1.51 -13.75
N LEU A 176 -11.63 0.73 -13.92
CA LEU A 176 -11.52 -0.28 -14.95
C LEU A 176 -11.35 -1.68 -14.35
N LEU A 177 -12.23 -2.59 -14.73
CA LEU A 177 -12.07 -4.02 -14.49
C LEU A 177 -12.26 -4.76 -15.81
N PRO A 178 -11.18 -5.07 -16.55
CA PRO A 178 -11.27 -5.81 -17.78
C PRO A 178 -11.58 -7.28 -17.49
N ALA A 179 -12.85 -7.62 -17.31
CA ALA A 179 -13.27 -8.97 -16.98
C ALA A 179 -13.02 -9.96 -18.13
N GLY A 180 -13.10 -9.51 -19.39
CA GLY A 180 -12.79 -10.33 -20.55
C GLY A 180 -13.55 -11.68 -20.56
N PRO A 181 -12.84 -12.82 -20.69
CA PRO A 181 -13.46 -14.14 -20.70
C PRO A 181 -14.19 -14.51 -19.41
N TRP A 182 -13.87 -13.86 -18.28
CA TRP A 182 -14.54 -14.06 -16.99
C TRP A 182 -15.88 -13.36 -16.87
N GLN A 183 -16.32 -12.59 -17.88
CA GLN A 183 -17.62 -12.00 -18.11
C GLN A 183 -18.09 -10.97 -17.09
N HIS A 184 -17.79 -11.12 -15.80
CA HIS A 184 -18.25 -10.24 -14.71
C HIS A 184 -17.24 -10.19 -13.55
N PRO A 185 -17.32 -9.18 -12.65
CA PRO A 185 -16.36 -8.97 -11.57
C PRO A 185 -16.14 -10.19 -10.67
N ARG A 186 -17.20 -10.93 -10.33
CA ARG A 186 -17.06 -12.11 -9.47
C ARG A 186 -16.32 -13.25 -10.17
N GLY A 187 -16.60 -13.51 -11.48
CA GLY A 187 -15.83 -14.48 -12.27
C GLY A 187 -14.36 -14.12 -12.32
N TRP A 188 -14.05 -12.84 -12.57
CA TRP A 188 -12.70 -12.32 -12.53
C TRP A 188 -12.03 -12.52 -11.16
N MET A 189 -12.73 -12.25 -10.05
CA MET A 189 -12.24 -12.38 -8.67
C MET A 189 -11.95 -13.84 -8.25
N HIS A 190 -12.57 -14.83 -8.87
CA HIS A 190 -12.21 -16.24 -8.64
C HIS A 190 -10.83 -16.59 -9.21
N GLY A 191 -10.36 -15.83 -10.20
CA GLY A 191 -8.99 -15.91 -10.69
C GLY A 191 -8.63 -17.26 -11.32
N LEU A 192 -9.60 -18.00 -11.84
CA LEU A 192 -9.34 -19.28 -12.54
C LEU A 192 -8.80 -19.03 -13.94
N ALA A 193 -8.04 -19.99 -14.49
CA ALA A 193 -7.42 -19.84 -15.80
C ALA A 193 -8.45 -19.85 -16.94
N ASN A 194 -8.10 -19.24 -18.08
CA ASN A 194 -8.80 -19.32 -19.35
C ASN A 194 -10.29 -18.89 -19.31
N GLY A 195 -10.66 -17.96 -18.42
CA GLY A 195 -12.05 -17.52 -18.30
C GLY A 195 -12.97 -18.51 -17.59
N GLU A 196 -12.43 -19.50 -16.91
CA GLU A 196 -13.24 -20.43 -16.13
C GLU A 196 -13.95 -19.69 -14.98
N ILE A 197 -15.25 -19.96 -14.82
CA ILE A 197 -16.11 -19.38 -13.80
C ILE A 197 -16.71 -20.52 -12.98
N ARG A 198 -16.63 -20.39 -11.66
CA ARG A 198 -17.27 -21.26 -10.68
C ARG A 198 -18.11 -20.43 -9.71
N VAL A 199 -19.15 -21.00 -9.18
CA VAL A 199 -20.05 -20.27 -8.28
C VAL A 199 -19.61 -20.40 -6.83
N ARG A 200 -19.11 -21.55 -6.43
CA ARG A 200 -18.77 -21.89 -5.05
C ARG A 200 -17.30 -22.25 -4.89
N ALA A 201 -16.73 -21.94 -3.74
CA ALA A 201 -15.33 -22.26 -3.42
C ALA A 201 -15.04 -23.77 -3.47
N GLU A 202 -15.99 -24.60 -3.08
CA GLU A 202 -15.88 -26.08 -3.11
C GLU A 202 -15.70 -26.65 -4.52
N GLU A 203 -16.09 -25.88 -5.53
CA GLU A 203 -15.96 -26.26 -6.95
C GLU A 203 -14.58 -25.87 -7.53
N MET A 204 -13.82 -25.05 -6.81
CA MET A 204 -12.51 -24.55 -7.22
C MET A 204 -11.41 -25.35 -6.52
N ASP A 205 -10.48 -25.89 -7.29
CA ASP A 205 -9.27 -26.47 -6.74
C ASP A 205 -8.46 -25.39 -5.98
N VAL A 206 -7.92 -25.74 -4.81
CA VAL A 206 -7.20 -24.79 -3.97
C VAL A 206 -5.96 -24.20 -4.64
N TYR A 207 -5.42 -24.93 -5.60
CA TYR A 207 -4.36 -24.45 -6.49
C TYR A 207 -4.50 -25.02 -7.90
N GLN A 208 -3.99 -24.29 -8.88
CA GLN A 208 -3.90 -24.73 -10.27
C GLN A 208 -2.67 -24.14 -10.97
N SER A 209 -2.24 -24.79 -12.04
CA SER A 209 -1.18 -24.28 -12.91
C SER A 209 -1.47 -24.71 -14.34
N GLN A 210 -1.68 -23.74 -15.23
CA GLN A 210 -2.04 -23.98 -16.62
C GLN A 210 -0.96 -23.47 -17.57
N THR A 211 -0.76 -24.16 -18.70
CA THR A 211 0.17 -23.75 -19.74
C THR A 211 -0.42 -22.59 -20.54
N GLY A 212 0.33 -21.52 -20.72
CA GLY A 212 -0.06 -20.33 -21.49
C GLY A 212 0.73 -19.10 -21.10
N GLY A 213 0.40 -17.96 -21.70
CA GLY A 213 0.94 -16.66 -21.33
C GLY A 213 0.28 -16.10 -20.06
N ASP A 214 0.69 -14.90 -19.68
CA ASP A 214 0.20 -14.25 -18.45
C ASP A 214 -1.31 -13.97 -18.50
N GLU A 215 -1.84 -13.73 -19.69
CA GLU A 215 -3.24 -13.36 -19.96
C GLU A 215 -4.24 -14.52 -19.79
N ILE A 216 -3.76 -15.74 -19.55
CA ILE A 216 -4.65 -16.86 -19.21
C ILE A 216 -5.24 -16.73 -17.80
N TYR A 217 -4.68 -15.84 -16.96
CA TYR A 217 -5.21 -15.43 -15.66
C TYR A 217 -5.63 -13.95 -15.66
N PRO A 218 -6.58 -13.54 -14.79
CA PRO A 218 -7.16 -12.19 -14.82
C PRO A 218 -6.15 -11.06 -14.65
N ASP A 219 -5.08 -11.30 -13.87
CA ASP A 219 -4.05 -10.28 -13.65
C ASP A 219 -3.35 -9.89 -14.94
N GLY A 220 -3.03 -10.84 -15.83
CA GLY A 220 -2.38 -10.53 -17.10
C GLY A 220 -3.18 -9.58 -17.98
N ILE A 221 -4.53 -9.73 -18.03
CA ILE A 221 -5.41 -8.81 -18.76
C ILE A 221 -5.47 -7.45 -18.08
N SER A 222 -5.54 -7.41 -16.75
CA SER A 222 -5.56 -6.14 -16.00
C SER A 222 -4.25 -5.38 -16.15
N ILE A 223 -3.12 -6.08 -16.19
CA ILE A 223 -1.83 -5.46 -16.46
C ILE A 223 -1.76 -4.94 -17.89
N ALA A 224 -2.23 -5.69 -18.89
CA ALA A 224 -2.30 -5.20 -20.28
C ALA A 224 -3.13 -3.90 -20.39
N GLU A 225 -4.24 -3.79 -19.65
CA GLU A 225 -5.01 -2.55 -19.55
C GLU A 225 -4.20 -1.44 -18.86
N SER A 226 -3.52 -1.76 -17.75
CA SER A 226 -2.71 -0.79 -17.01
C SER A 226 -1.58 -0.21 -17.87
N LEU A 227 -0.96 -1.02 -18.72
CA LEU A 227 0.07 -0.55 -19.66
C LEU A 227 -0.50 0.46 -20.66
N ARG A 228 -1.71 0.21 -21.20
CA ARG A 228 -2.40 1.17 -22.06
C ARG A 228 -2.74 2.47 -21.32
N GLN A 229 -3.13 2.38 -20.04
CA GLN A 229 -3.39 3.56 -19.24
C GLN A 229 -2.10 4.36 -18.97
N ILE A 230 -0.96 3.70 -18.72
CA ILE A 230 0.35 4.38 -18.56
C ILE A 230 0.71 5.14 -19.85
N GLU A 231 0.58 4.50 -21.01
CA GLU A 231 0.86 5.13 -22.30
C GLU A 231 0.00 6.39 -22.53
N GLN A 232 -1.30 6.33 -22.24
CA GLN A 232 -2.20 7.47 -22.35
C GLN A 232 -1.86 8.58 -21.35
N LEU A 233 -1.64 8.23 -20.08
CA LEU A 233 -1.38 9.17 -19.00
C LEU A 233 -0.03 9.87 -19.14
N ALA A 234 0.97 9.18 -19.68
CA ALA A 234 2.29 9.78 -19.93
C ALA A 234 2.28 10.85 -21.03
N GLY A 235 1.26 10.85 -21.89
CA GLY A 235 1.05 11.88 -22.93
C GLY A 235 0.22 13.08 -22.46
N ASP A 236 -0.35 13.04 -21.25
CA ASP A 236 -1.18 14.10 -20.72
C ASP A 236 -0.34 15.14 -19.94
N ASP A 237 -0.73 16.42 -19.98
CA ASP A 237 -0.06 17.49 -19.21
C ASP A 237 -0.36 17.44 -17.70
N LYS A 238 -1.34 16.66 -17.27
CA LYS A 238 -1.76 16.55 -15.86
C LYS A 238 -1.04 15.41 -15.17
N PRO A 239 -0.64 15.60 -13.90
CA PRO A 239 -0.14 14.48 -13.12
C PRO A 239 -1.24 13.43 -12.93
N PHE A 240 -0.85 12.18 -12.81
CA PHE A 240 -1.78 11.09 -12.61
C PHE A 240 -1.59 10.34 -11.28
N PHE A 241 -2.68 9.77 -10.80
CA PHE A 241 -2.73 8.79 -9.74
C PHE A 241 -3.30 7.49 -10.33
N LEU A 242 -2.40 6.58 -10.71
CA LEU A 242 -2.76 5.25 -11.22
C LEU A 242 -2.63 4.22 -10.12
N ALA A 243 -3.74 3.61 -9.72
CA ALA A 243 -3.75 2.46 -8.83
C ALA A 243 -3.99 1.17 -9.61
N VAL A 244 -3.12 0.19 -9.44
CA VAL A 244 -3.20 -1.12 -10.08
C VAL A 244 -3.31 -2.19 -9.02
N GLY A 245 -4.36 -3.01 -9.09
CA GLY A 245 -4.59 -4.10 -8.16
C GLY A 245 -4.33 -5.45 -8.81
N ILE A 246 -3.39 -6.21 -8.25
CA ILE A 246 -3.01 -7.57 -8.62
C ILE A 246 -3.73 -8.52 -7.67
N LEU A 247 -4.43 -9.52 -8.22
CA LEU A 247 -5.18 -10.50 -7.46
C LEU A 247 -4.27 -11.55 -6.81
N ARG A 248 -3.24 -12.02 -7.52
CA ARG A 248 -2.31 -13.02 -7.00
C ARG A 248 -1.37 -12.40 -5.96
N PRO A 249 -1.07 -13.17 -4.86
CA PRO A 249 -1.31 -14.59 -4.61
C PRO A 249 -2.63 -14.97 -3.88
N HIS A 250 -3.72 -14.21 -3.96
CA HIS A 250 -5.02 -14.61 -3.39
C HIS A 250 -5.49 -16.00 -3.89
N LEU A 251 -6.19 -16.76 -3.02
CA LEU A 251 -6.82 -18.04 -3.36
C LEU A 251 -7.84 -17.92 -4.52
N PRO A 252 -7.99 -19.00 -5.33
CA PRO A 252 -7.13 -20.20 -5.37
C PRO A 252 -5.74 -19.86 -5.92
N PHE A 253 -4.70 -20.58 -5.48
CA PHE A 253 -3.34 -20.28 -5.91
C PHE A 253 -3.13 -20.72 -7.37
N GLY A 254 -3.28 -19.78 -8.31
CA GLY A 254 -3.21 -20.03 -9.74
C GLY A 254 -2.21 -19.12 -10.44
N ALA A 255 -1.26 -19.72 -11.16
CA ALA A 255 -0.30 -19.01 -11.98
C ALA A 255 0.02 -19.81 -13.26
N PRO A 256 0.45 -19.17 -14.37
CA PRO A 256 0.98 -19.88 -15.52
C PRO A 256 2.09 -20.88 -15.16
N ALA A 257 2.13 -22.03 -15.84
CA ALA A 257 2.97 -23.16 -15.46
C ALA A 257 4.49 -22.86 -15.46
N ASN A 258 4.92 -21.88 -16.25
CA ASN A 258 6.32 -21.44 -16.29
C ASN A 258 6.78 -20.88 -14.91
N TYR A 259 5.91 -20.22 -14.15
CA TYR A 259 6.28 -19.71 -12.82
C TYR A 259 6.44 -20.82 -11.78
N LEU A 260 5.64 -21.91 -11.88
CA LEU A 260 5.79 -23.06 -11.00
C LEU A 260 7.10 -23.83 -11.24
N GLN A 261 7.71 -23.70 -12.42
CA GLN A 261 8.98 -24.37 -12.75
C GLN A 261 10.12 -23.97 -11.79
N HIS A 262 10.13 -22.72 -11.32
CA HIS A 262 11.13 -22.24 -10.36
C HIS A 262 11.12 -23.03 -9.04
N TYR A 263 10.02 -23.72 -8.73
CA TYR A 263 9.78 -24.35 -7.41
C TYR A 263 9.68 -25.87 -7.46
N LYS A 264 9.79 -26.51 -8.63
CA LYS A 264 9.65 -27.96 -8.78
C LYS A 264 10.63 -28.76 -7.92
N GLU A 265 11.88 -28.31 -7.92
CA GLU A 265 12.99 -28.96 -7.23
C GLU A 265 13.50 -28.13 -6.03
N CYS A 266 12.72 -27.12 -5.62
CA CYS A 266 13.09 -26.24 -4.54
C CYS A 266 12.87 -26.93 -3.19
N ASP A 267 13.93 -26.95 -2.36
CA ASP A 267 13.83 -27.30 -0.96
C ASP A 267 13.18 -26.16 -0.16
N LEU A 268 11.92 -26.37 0.20
CA LEU A 268 11.20 -25.41 1.02
C LEU A 268 11.71 -25.47 2.47
N PRO A 269 11.93 -24.31 3.13
CA PRO A 269 12.27 -24.31 4.53
C PRO A 269 11.14 -24.94 5.37
N PRO A 270 11.45 -25.52 6.54
CA PRO A 270 10.42 -26.02 7.43
C PRO A 270 9.45 -24.92 7.83
N ILE A 271 8.17 -25.26 8.02
CA ILE A 271 7.17 -24.34 8.58
C ILE A 271 7.59 -23.99 10.01
N ARG A 272 7.75 -22.71 10.28
CA ARG A 272 8.06 -22.21 11.62
C ARG A 272 6.81 -22.33 12.51
N HIS A 273 6.98 -22.79 13.75
CA HIS A 273 5.88 -22.89 14.71
C HIS A 273 4.62 -23.57 14.14
N PRO A 274 4.69 -24.83 13.66
CA PRO A 274 3.59 -25.46 12.94
C PRO A 274 2.40 -25.89 13.82
N ALA A 275 2.52 -25.73 15.15
CA ALA A 275 1.46 -26.04 16.11
C ALA A 275 0.76 -24.77 16.58
N LYS A 276 -0.53 -24.89 16.93
CA LYS A 276 -1.28 -23.80 17.56
C LYS A 276 -0.71 -23.51 18.95
N PRO A 277 -0.55 -22.22 19.33
CA PRO A 277 -0.20 -21.86 20.70
C PRO A 277 -1.23 -22.42 21.70
N ALA A 278 -0.79 -22.66 22.93
CA ALA A 278 -1.68 -23.07 24.00
C ALA A 278 -2.57 -21.89 24.46
N GLY A 279 -3.78 -22.20 24.91
CA GLY A 279 -4.71 -21.21 25.44
C GLY A 279 -5.57 -20.51 24.37
N GLN A 280 -6.23 -19.44 24.80
CA GLN A 280 -7.07 -18.62 23.92
C GLN A 280 -6.21 -17.66 23.14
N THR A 281 -6.46 -17.57 21.82
CA THR A 281 -5.83 -16.60 20.93
C THR A 281 -6.69 -16.37 19.69
N THR A 282 -6.21 -15.54 18.73
CA THR A 282 -6.94 -15.20 17.50
C THR A 282 -6.85 -16.26 16.40
N TRP A 283 -6.14 -17.35 16.59
CA TRP A 283 -6.06 -18.41 15.59
C TRP A 283 -7.44 -19.03 15.29
N HIS A 284 -7.59 -19.59 14.10
CA HIS A 284 -8.83 -20.18 13.61
C HIS A 284 -8.59 -21.49 12.85
N GLY A 285 -9.65 -22.13 12.37
CA GLY A 285 -9.61 -23.41 11.62
C GLY A 285 -9.37 -23.25 10.12
N SER A 286 -8.78 -22.13 9.66
CA SER A 286 -8.48 -21.89 8.23
C SER A 286 -9.72 -21.93 7.32
N GLY A 287 -10.86 -21.42 7.80
CA GLY A 287 -12.17 -21.63 7.17
C GLY A 287 -12.27 -21.19 5.71
N GLU A 288 -11.52 -20.15 5.29
CA GLU A 288 -11.44 -19.72 3.89
C GLU A 288 -10.74 -20.79 3.03
N PHE A 289 -9.52 -21.15 3.40
CA PHE A 289 -8.71 -22.17 2.70
C PHE A 289 -9.41 -23.55 2.68
N MET A 290 -9.98 -23.95 3.80
CA MET A 290 -10.60 -25.28 3.96
C MET A 290 -11.90 -25.46 3.17
N LYS A 291 -12.49 -24.40 2.61
CA LYS A 291 -13.65 -24.47 1.72
C LYS A 291 -13.30 -24.92 0.30
N TYR A 292 -12.08 -24.66 -0.17
CA TYR A 292 -11.67 -25.04 -1.51
C TYR A 292 -11.57 -26.56 -1.68
N ASN A 293 -11.68 -27.06 -2.90
CA ASN A 293 -11.41 -28.46 -3.18
C ASN A 293 -9.93 -28.77 -2.92
N ARG A 294 -9.68 -29.66 -1.99
CA ARG A 294 -8.37 -30.12 -1.52
C ARG A 294 -8.19 -31.62 -1.73
N TRP A 295 -9.07 -32.24 -2.48
CA TRP A 295 -9.07 -33.70 -2.77
C TRP A 295 -9.03 -34.54 -1.49
N GLY A 296 -9.73 -34.08 -0.44
CA GLY A 296 -9.78 -34.74 0.88
C GLY A 296 -8.52 -34.58 1.73
N ARG A 297 -7.48 -33.85 1.25
CA ARG A 297 -6.19 -33.70 1.95
C ARG A 297 -6.23 -32.55 2.98
N ASN A 298 -5.41 -32.67 4.03
CA ASN A 298 -5.26 -31.65 5.06
C ASN A 298 -3.78 -31.27 5.17
N PRO A 299 -3.39 -30.01 4.91
CA PRO A 299 -1.99 -29.60 4.91
C PRO A 299 -1.34 -29.65 6.31
N ASN A 300 -2.12 -29.67 7.38
CA ASN A 300 -1.58 -29.84 8.74
C ASN A 300 -1.22 -31.31 9.06
N GLN A 301 -1.60 -32.26 8.21
CA GLN A 301 -1.37 -33.70 8.40
C GLN A 301 -0.59 -34.31 7.26
N ASP A 302 -0.54 -33.64 6.12
CA ASP A 302 0.05 -34.12 4.87
C ASP A 302 1.12 -33.12 4.42
N LYS A 303 2.38 -33.43 4.77
CA LYS A 303 3.53 -32.59 4.41
C LYS A 303 3.67 -32.39 2.91
N GLY A 304 3.45 -33.45 2.10
CA GLY A 304 3.56 -33.36 0.64
C GLY A 304 2.51 -32.42 0.05
N PHE A 305 1.29 -32.38 0.65
CA PHE A 305 0.26 -31.43 0.25
C PHE A 305 0.57 -30.01 0.73
N ALA A 306 1.05 -29.85 1.96
CA ALA A 306 1.52 -28.56 2.47
C ALA A 306 2.60 -27.94 1.57
N ASP A 307 3.59 -28.74 1.19
CA ASP A 307 4.66 -28.30 0.28
C ASP A 307 4.12 -27.93 -1.11
N ALA A 308 3.15 -28.70 -1.64
CA ALA A 308 2.50 -28.37 -2.91
C ALA A 308 1.77 -27.02 -2.85
N VAL A 309 1.01 -26.78 -1.78
CA VAL A 309 0.31 -25.51 -1.55
C VAL A 309 1.31 -24.35 -1.50
N ARG A 310 2.41 -24.49 -0.75
CA ARG A 310 3.46 -23.46 -0.61
C ARG A 310 4.16 -23.17 -1.93
N ARG A 311 4.44 -24.21 -2.75
CA ARG A 311 5.02 -24.01 -4.09
C ARG A 311 4.09 -23.27 -5.04
N HIS A 312 2.78 -23.52 -4.97
CA HIS A 312 1.81 -22.79 -5.80
C HIS A 312 1.63 -21.34 -5.31
N TYR A 313 1.66 -21.10 -4.00
CA TYR A 313 1.72 -19.75 -3.46
C TYR A 313 2.97 -19.00 -3.98
N ALA A 314 4.15 -19.61 -3.89
CA ALA A 314 5.40 -19.05 -4.39
C ALA A 314 5.35 -18.77 -5.91
N ALA A 315 4.74 -19.67 -6.71
CA ALA A 315 4.52 -19.44 -8.14
C ALA A 315 3.62 -18.23 -8.39
N CYS A 316 2.57 -18.03 -7.57
CA CYS A 316 1.72 -16.85 -7.65
C CYS A 316 2.49 -15.56 -7.28
N VAL A 317 3.40 -15.63 -6.31
CA VAL A 317 4.29 -14.50 -5.96
C VAL A 317 5.19 -14.14 -7.14
N SER A 318 5.82 -15.13 -7.80
CA SER A 318 6.66 -14.88 -8.98
C SER A 318 5.85 -14.34 -10.16
N TYR A 319 4.62 -14.80 -10.33
CA TYR A 319 3.72 -14.25 -11.35
C TYR A 319 3.36 -12.80 -11.06
N ALA A 320 3.01 -12.46 -9.81
CA ALA A 320 2.74 -11.08 -9.40
C ALA A 320 3.99 -10.20 -9.55
N ASP A 321 5.19 -10.71 -9.21
CA ASP A 321 6.46 -10.03 -9.42
C ASP A 321 6.69 -9.65 -10.89
N ALA A 322 6.43 -10.59 -11.81
CA ALA A 322 6.55 -10.32 -13.24
C ALA A 322 5.58 -9.22 -13.70
N GLN A 323 4.36 -9.18 -13.16
CA GLN A 323 3.40 -8.13 -13.47
C GLN A 323 3.86 -6.76 -12.93
N VAL A 324 4.45 -6.72 -11.72
CA VAL A 324 5.09 -5.50 -11.19
C VAL A 324 6.21 -5.03 -12.13
N GLY A 325 7.03 -5.96 -12.62
CA GLY A 325 8.10 -5.66 -13.57
C GLY A 325 7.58 -4.96 -14.83
N ARG A 326 6.52 -5.49 -15.44
CA ARG A 326 5.89 -4.90 -16.64
C ARG A 326 5.43 -3.46 -16.40
N LEU A 327 4.82 -3.16 -15.24
CA LEU A 327 4.38 -1.81 -14.88
C LEU A 327 5.56 -0.85 -14.70
N VAL A 328 6.58 -1.28 -13.96
CA VAL A 328 7.79 -0.48 -13.70
C VAL A 328 8.56 -0.18 -14.99
N ASP A 329 8.67 -1.17 -15.85
CA ASP A 329 9.35 -1.03 -17.16
C ASP A 329 8.55 -0.10 -18.11
N ALA A 330 7.22 -0.10 -18.03
CA ALA A 330 6.40 0.83 -18.80
C ALA A 330 6.60 2.29 -18.36
N ILE A 331 6.66 2.57 -17.07
CA ILE A 331 6.98 3.91 -16.51
C ILE A 331 8.36 4.38 -17.01
N ALA A 332 9.36 3.49 -16.96
CA ALA A 332 10.72 3.79 -17.43
C ALA A 332 10.76 4.02 -18.95
N SER A 333 10.06 3.18 -19.72
CA SER A 333 9.98 3.30 -21.20
C SER A 333 9.26 4.57 -21.66
N ALA A 334 8.31 5.06 -20.87
CA ALA A 334 7.65 6.34 -21.09
C ALA A 334 8.52 7.56 -20.72
N GLY A 335 9.70 7.35 -20.09
CA GLY A 335 10.64 8.41 -19.69
C GLY A 335 10.16 9.24 -18.50
N ILE A 336 9.24 8.74 -17.70
CA ILE A 336 8.62 9.46 -16.57
C ILE A 336 8.98 8.87 -15.20
N ASP A 337 9.99 8.00 -15.12
CA ASP A 337 10.38 7.30 -13.89
C ASP A 337 10.87 8.25 -12.79
N GLN A 338 11.58 9.34 -13.14
CA GLN A 338 12.06 10.33 -12.17
C GLN A 338 10.92 11.23 -11.61
N GLN A 339 9.84 11.37 -12.37
CA GLN A 339 8.65 12.14 -11.97
C GLN A 339 7.54 11.27 -11.40
N THR A 340 7.79 9.96 -11.19
CA THR A 340 6.78 9.02 -10.71
C THR A 340 7.19 8.40 -9.37
N THR A 341 6.36 8.59 -8.35
CA THR A 341 6.43 7.81 -7.12
C THR A 341 5.80 6.45 -7.34
N ILE A 342 6.55 5.36 -7.12
CA ILE A 342 6.05 3.99 -7.24
C ILE A 342 5.93 3.38 -5.85
N VAL A 343 4.74 2.88 -5.51
CA VAL A 343 4.47 2.18 -4.25
C VAL A 343 4.03 0.75 -4.55
N VAL A 344 4.71 -0.22 -3.96
CA VAL A 344 4.24 -1.61 -3.86
C VAL A 344 3.74 -1.85 -2.44
N TRP A 345 2.50 -2.28 -2.31
CA TRP A 345 1.82 -2.51 -1.05
C TRP A 345 1.07 -3.85 -1.06
N GLY A 346 1.37 -4.72 -0.06
CA GLY A 346 0.58 -5.91 0.23
C GLY A 346 -0.58 -5.55 1.15
N ASP A 347 -1.80 -6.02 0.87
CA ASP A 347 -2.98 -5.64 1.64
C ASP A 347 -3.06 -6.28 3.02
N HIS A 348 -2.44 -7.41 3.24
CA HIS A 348 -2.11 -8.08 4.51
C HIS A 348 -1.19 -9.27 4.25
N GLY A 349 -0.76 -9.92 5.32
CA GLY A 349 0.00 -11.15 5.22
C GLY A 349 -0.88 -12.40 5.09
N TRP A 350 -0.25 -13.58 5.18
CA TRP A 350 -0.88 -14.89 5.02
C TRP A 350 -0.11 -15.97 5.76
N HIS A 351 -0.78 -16.84 6.52
CA HIS A 351 -0.17 -18.04 7.08
C HIS A 351 -0.05 -19.15 6.04
N LEU A 352 1.09 -19.80 5.99
CA LEU A 352 1.37 -20.99 5.17
C LEU A 352 1.68 -22.22 6.02
N GLY A 353 0.94 -22.38 7.12
CA GLY A 353 1.05 -23.47 8.08
C GLY A 353 1.57 -23.06 9.46
N GLU A 354 2.08 -21.86 9.62
CA GLU A 354 2.44 -21.33 10.93
C GLU A 354 1.20 -21.33 11.84
N HIS A 355 1.37 -21.73 13.09
CA HIS A 355 0.29 -21.91 14.08
C HIS A 355 -0.83 -22.86 13.58
N ALA A 356 -0.50 -23.80 12.70
CA ALA A 356 -1.47 -24.68 12.00
C ALA A 356 -2.59 -23.90 11.31
N VAL A 357 -2.34 -22.67 10.88
CA VAL A 357 -3.27 -21.80 10.13
C VAL A 357 -2.85 -21.73 8.67
N TRP A 358 -3.81 -21.78 7.75
CA TRP A 358 -3.69 -21.55 6.31
C TRP A 358 -4.66 -20.44 5.94
N GLY A 359 -4.15 -19.22 5.85
CA GLY A 359 -5.01 -18.05 5.64
C GLY A 359 -4.58 -16.82 6.40
N LYS A 360 -5.49 -15.89 6.50
CA LYS A 360 -5.41 -14.61 7.18
C LYS A 360 -6.34 -14.58 8.39
N HIS A 361 -6.73 -13.42 8.87
CA HIS A 361 -7.73 -13.20 9.94
C HIS A 361 -7.26 -13.53 11.36
N THR A 362 -5.95 -13.49 11.60
CA THR A 362 -5.35 -13.52 12.94
C THR A 362 -4.70 -12.18 13.29
N LEU A 363 -4.42 -11.93 14.57
CA LEU A 363 -3.63 -10.77 14.99
C LEU A 363 -2.14 -11.12 15.17
N PHE A 364 -1.66 -12.15 14.48
CA PHE A 364 -0.27 -12.58 14.45
C PHE A 364 0.53 -11.87 13.35
N GLU A 365 1.84 -11.96 13.47
CA GLU A 365 2.81 -11.35 12.55
C GLU A 365 2.55 -11.76 11.09
N GLU A 366 2.28 -13.05 10.84
CA GLU A 366 2.06 -13.60 9.50
C GLU A 366 0.84 -13.02 8.78
N SER A 367 -0.18 -12.57 9.53
CA SER A 367 -1.38 -11.93 8.95
C SER A 367 -1.27 -10.42 8.88
N LEU A 368 -0.52 -9.78 9.78
CA LEU A 368 -0.51 -8.32 9.92
C LEU A 368 0.67 -7.65 9.23
N ARG A 369 1.83 -8.33 9.12
CA ARG A 369 2.99 -7.81 8.42
C ARG A 369 2.86 -8.08 6.93
N SER A 370 3.00 -7.03 6.12
CA SER A 370 2.94 -7.13 4.67
C SER A 370 3.99 -6.24 3.99
N PRO A 371 4.34 -6.49 2.72
CA PRO A 371 5.32 -5.67 2.02
C PRO A 371 4.86 -4.21 1.85
N LEU A 372 5.81 -3.29 2.04
CA LEU A 372 5.73 -1.91 1.60
C LEU A 372 7.08 -1.50 1.03
N ILE A 373 7.08 -1.04 -0.23
CA ILE A 373 8.25 -0.51 -0.91
C ILE A 373 7.84 0.82 -1.55
N ILE A 374 8.62 1.87 -1.32
CA ILE A 374 8.40 3.18 -1.94
C ILE A 374 9.65 3.56 -2.72
N ALA A 375 9.53 3.68 -4.03
CA ALA A 375 10.59 4.19 -4.90
C ALA A 375 10.21 5.60 -5.38
N ASP A 376 11.06 6.56 -5.05
CA ASP A 376 10.90 7.98 -5.36
C ASP A 376 12.26 8.67 -5.42
N ALA A 377 12.39 9.75 -6.18
CA ALA A 377 13.61 10.55 -6.27
C ALA A 377 14.03 11.17 -4.91
N ALA A 378 13.10 11.29 -3.94
CA ALA A 378 13.38 11.77 -2.59
C ALA A 378 14.04 10.73 -1.67
N VAL A 379 14.17 9.47 -2.10
CA VAL A 379 14.80 8.40 -1.31
C VAL A 379 16.30 8.64 -1.25
N SER A 380 16.83 8.91 -0.08
CA SER A 380 18.27 8.98 0.16
C SER A 380 18.83 7.57 0.41
N ALA A 381 20.02 7.27 -0.14
CA ALA A 381 20.61 5.94 -0.07
C ALA A 381 19.60 4.83 -0.49
N PRO A 382 19.17 4.82 -1.77
CA PRO A 382 18.24 3.81 -2.26
C PRO A 382 18.82 2.40 -2.08
N GLY A 383 17.95 1.41 -1.89
CA GLY A 383 18.33 0.04 -1.61
C GLY A 383 18.69 -0.24 -0.14
N THR A 384 18.79 0.79 0.71
CA THR A 384 18.96 0.57 2.15
C THR A 384 17.58 0.28 2.77
N PRO A 385 17.33 -0.89 3.37
CA PRO A 385 16.07 -1.17 4.05
C PRO A 385 15.95 -0.38 5.36
N THR A 386 14.73 -0.29 5.89
CA THR A 386 14.47 0.28 7.22
C THR A 386 13.73 -0.73 8.10
N THR A 387 14.14 -0.81 9.36
CA THR A 387 13.42 -1.56 10.40
C THR A 387 12.36 -0.72 11.09
N ALA A 388 12.27 0.57 10.78
CA ALA A 388 11.25 1.46 11.34
C ALA A 388 9.85 0.87 11.17
N MET A 389 9.10 0.78 12.26
CA MET A 389 7.73 0.29 12.22
C MET A 389 6.81 1.36 11.67
N VAL A 390 6.01 0.99 10.69
CA VAL A 390 5.09 1.87 9.97
C VAL A 390 3.77 1.17 9.70
N GLU A 391 2.76 1.94 9.36
CA GLU A 391 1.41 1.45 9.12
C GLU A 391 0.90 1.81 7.72
N THR A 392 -0.08 1.07 7.21
CA THR A 392 -0.78 1.41 5.95
C THR A 392 -1.36 2.83 5.97
N LEU A 393 -1.78 3.33 7.13
CA LEU A 393 -2.27 4.71 7.32
C LEU A 393 -1.28 5.77 6.85
N ASP A 394 0.01 5.48 6.91
CA ASP A 394 1.10 6.41 6.64
C ASP A 394 1.31 6.65 5.13
N VAL A 395 0.74 5.80 4.28
CA VAL A 395 0.88 5.92 2.82
C VAL A 395 0.23 7.19 2.29
N PHE A 396 -0.99 7.52 2.73
CA PHE A 396 -1.71 8.69 2.21
C PHE A 396 -0.96 10.01 2.51
N PRO A 397 -0.57 10.33 3.77
CA PRO A 397 0.16 11.58 4.05
C PRO A 397 1.54 11.60 3.38
N THR A 398 2.18 10.44 3.20
CA THR A 398 3.45 10.33 2.47
C THR A 398 3.29 10.73 1.01
N LEU A 399 2.27 10.22 0.33
CA LEU A 399 2.00 10.56 -1.07
C LEU A 399 1.63 12.03 -1.23
N CYS A 400 0.89 12.62 -0.28
CA CYS A 400 0.62 14.06 -0.28
C CYS A 400 1.92 14.87 -0.21
N GLU A 401 2.82 14.56 0.76
CA GLU A 401 4.08 15.29 0.92
C GLU A 401 5.00 15.13 -0.29
N LEU A 402 5.14 13.93 -0.85
CA LEU A 402 5.93 13.68 -2.06
C LEU A 402 5.41 14.40 -3.30
N SER A 403 4.11 14.63 -3.36
CA SER A 403 3.41 15.30 -4.46
C SER A 403 3.29 16.81 -4.27
N GLY A 404 3.75 17.35 -3.14
CA GLY A 404 3.65 18.78 -2.82
C GLY A 404 2.21 19.27 -2.63
N ILE A 405 1.28 18.40 -2.27
CA ILE A 405 -0.10 18.76 -1.94
C ILE A 405 -0.34 18.67 -0.43
N ASP A 406 -1.18 19.55 0.11
CA ASP A 406 -1.50 19.54 1.52
C ASP A 406 -2.17 18.23 1.94
N CYS A 407 -1.70 17.65 3.05
CA CYS A 407 -2.35 16.50 3.65
C CYS A 407 -3.60 16.95 4.41
N PRO A 408 -4.76 16.31 4.19
CA PRO A 408 -5.98 16.73 4.90
C PRO A 408 -5.97 16.32 6.37
N ASP A 409 -6.54 17.14 7.24
CA ASP A 409 -6.54 16.98 8.70
C ASP A 409 -7.27 15.72 9.20
N PHE A 410 -8.12 15.12 8.37
CA PHE A 410 -8.86 13.91 8.73
C PHE A 410 -8.04 12.61 8.62
N VAL A 411 -6.82 12.66 8.12
CA VAL A 411 -5.94 11.49 7.96
C VAL A 411 -5.30 11.14 9.31
N HIS A 412 -5.24 9.86 9.65
CA HIS A 412 -4.73 9.39 10.94
C HIS A 412 -3.27 8.97 10.92
N GLY A 413 -2.69 8.78 9.72
CA GLY A 413 -1.30 8.37 9.52
C GLY A 413 -0.30 9.53 9.63
N ARG A 414 0.98 9.20 9.48
CA ARG A 414 2.11 10.12 9.46
C ARG A 414 2.89 9.97 8.17
N SER A 415 3.47 11.05 7.67
CA SER A 415 4.33 10.96 6.49
C SER A 415 5.58 10.15 6.77
N LEU A 416 5.92 9.26 5.84
CA LEU A 416 7.15 8.46 5.84
C LEU A 416 8.33 9.16 5.15
N VAL A 417 8.17 10.37 4.65
CA VAL A 417 9.24 11.14 4.00
C VAL A 417 10.50 11.27 4.88
N PRO A 418 10.41 11.47 6.21
CA PRO A 418 11.60 11.41 7.07
C PRO A 418 12.35 10.07 6.97
N ILE A 419 11.62 8.94 6.86
CA ILE A 419 12.21 7.60 6.73
C ILE A 419 12.74 7.38 5.31
N LEU A 420 12.11 7.93 4.29
CA LEU A 420 12.64 7.92 2.91
C LEU A 420 13.98 8.67 2.83
N LYS A 421 14.11 9.80 3.54
CA LYS A 421 15.34 10.59 3.63
C LYS A 421 16.40 9.97 4.54
N SER A 422 16.02 9.18 5.55
CA SER A 422 16.95 8.51 6.46
C SER A 422 16.38 7.17 6.92
N ALA A 423 16.99 6.05 6.49
CA ALA A 423 16.55 4.71 6.89
C ALA A 423 16.58 4.48 8.42
N ALA A 424 17.37 5.27 9.15
CA ALA A 424 17.48 5.23 10.61
C ALA A 424 16.45 6.13 11.33
N ALA A 425 15.59 6.86 10.59
CA ALA A 425 14.56 7.67 11.23
C ALA A 425 13.56 6.76 11.97
N ALA A 426 13.08 7.23 13.11
CA ALA A 426 12.19 6.46 13.98
C ALA A 426 10.81 6.25 13.33
N GLY A 427 10.30 5.03 13.47
CA GLY A 427 8.91 4.67 13.19
C GLY A 427 8.00 4.93 14.41
N HIS A 428 6.92 4.18 14.49
CA HIS A 428 5.98 4.24 15.62
C HIS A 428 5.29 2.87 15.79
N ASP A 429 4.69 2.63 16.97
CA ASP A 429 3.96 1.40 17.19
C ASP A 429 2.84 1.21 16.15
N ALA A 430 2.65 -0.03 15.74
CA ALA A 430 1.57 -0.41 14.85
C ALA A 430 0.38 -0.97 15.65
N ILE A 431 -0.85 -0.60 15.26
CA ILE A 431 -2.05 -1.16 15.87
C ILE A 431 -2.89 -1.88 14.83
N ALA A 432 -3.55 -2.95 15.28
CA ALA A 432 -4.52 -3.64 14.45
C ALA A 432 -5.69 -4.16 15.30
N TYR A 433 -6.75 -4.55 14.61
CA TYR A 433 -7.96 -5.08 15.24
C TYR A 433 -8.64 -6.08 14.32
N HIS A 434 -9.21 -7.11 14.93
CA HIS A 434 -10.03 -8.07 14.20
C HIS A 434 -11.10 -8.62 15.13
N ARG A 435 -12.37 -8.58 14.70
CA ARG A 435 -13.52 -9.02 15.51
C ARG A 435 -13.49 -8.42 16.92
N ASN A 436 -13.36 -9.27 17.95
CA ASN A 436 -13.43 -8.90 19.36
C ASN A 436 -12.04 -8.76 20.00
N ALA A 437 -11.00 -8.57 19.22
CA ALA A 437 -9.64 -8.40 19.71
C ALA A 437 -8.96 -7.20 19.03
N LYS A 438 -8.04 -6.58 19.76
CA LYS A 438 -7.19 -5.47 19.32
C LYS A 438 -5.75 -5.74 19.73
N THR A 439 -4.79 -5.22 18.98
CA THR A 439 -3.37 -5.43 19.23
C THR A 439 -2.57 -4.17 19.03
N ILE A 440 -1.47 -4.06 19.78
CA ILE A 440 -0.37 -3.14 19.52
C ILE A 440 0.92 -3.93 19.33
N ARG A 441 1.67 -3.63 18.32
CA ARG A 441 3.01 -4.10 18.03
C ARG A 441 3.98 -2.97 18.31
N SER A 442 4.77 -3.09 19.36
CA SER A 442 5.92 -2.23 19.62
C SER A 442 7.17 -2.85 18.98
N GLU A 443 8.28 -2.17 19.02
CA GLU A 443 9.55 -2.63 18.48
C GLU A 443 9.95 -4.02 18.99
N THR A 444 9.60 -4.32 20.24
CA THR A 444 10.03 -5.53 20.95
C THR A 444 8.92 -6.51 21.29
N HIS A 445 7.66 -6.07 21.41
CA HIS A 445 6.56 -6.90 21.88
C HIS A 445 5.27 -6.69 21.09
N ARG A 446 4.44 -7.72 21.09
CA ARG A 446 3.04 -7.64 20.68
C ARG A 446 2.12 -7.92 21.86
N LEU A 447 1.21 -6.98 22.14
CA LEU A 447 0.10 -7.17 23.07
C LEU A 447 -1.18 -7.39 22.28
N ILE A 448 -1.96 -8.42 22.66
CA ILE A 448 -3.31 -8.66 22.13
C ILE A 448 -4.30 -8.61 23.31
N LEU A 449 -5.31 -7.75 23.18
CA LEU A 449 -6.39 -7.61 24.17
C LEU A 449 -7.70 -8.12 23.57
N HIS A 450 -8.31 -9.09 24.25
CA HIS A 450 -9.62 -9.64 23.87
C HIS A 450 -10.75 -8.97 24.64
N GLN A 451 -11.93 -8.88 24.00
CA GLN A 451 -13.11 -8.26 24.62
C GLN A 451 -13.56 -8.96 25.91
N ASN A 452 -13.29 -10.25 26.08
CA ASN A 452 -13.61 -11.03 27.29
C ASN A 452 -12.58 -10.86 28.42
N GLY A 453 -11.62 -9.95 28.28
CA GLY A 453 -10.59 -9.67 29.27
C GLY A 453 -9.35 -10.58 29.20
N HIS A 454 -9.29 -11.56 28.27
CA HIS A 454 -8.08 -12.33 28.05
C HIS A 454 -6.99 -11.45 27.43
N VAL A 455 -5.75 -11.64 27.89
CA VAL A 455 -4.57 -10.86 27.48
C VAL A 455 -3.47 -11.80 26.99
N GLU A 456 -2.87 -11.44 25.86
CA GLU A 456 -1.69 -12.11 25.33
C GLU A 456 -0.56 -11.10 25.15
N LEU A 457 0.65 -11.46 25.56
CA LEU A 457 1.87 -10.68 25.34
C LEU A 457 2.95 -11.60 24.77
N TYR A 458 3.58 -11.18 23.67
CA TYR A 458 4.62 -11.93 22.97
C TYR A 458 5.89 -11.11 22.83
N ASP A 459 7.06 -11.76 23.05
CA ASP A 459 8.39 -11.16 22.92
C ASP A 459 8.99 -11.44 21.55
N HIS A 460 9.10 -10.42 20.72
CA HIS A 460 9.68 -10.50 19.38
C HIS A 460 11.22 -10.38 19.33
N ARG A 461 11.88 -10.25 20.48
CA ARG A 461 13.35 -10.31 20.57
C ARG A 461 13.87 -11.75 20.53
N THR A 462 12.98 -12.73 20.72
CA THR A 462 13.29 -14.15 20.72
C THR A 462 12.90 -14.81 19.39
N SER A 463 13.47 -15.98 19.11
CA SER A 463 13.10 -16.79 17.95
C SER A 463 11.77 -17.55 18.11
N GLU A 464 11.18 -17.52 19.32
CA GLU A 464 9.92 -18.22 19.61
C GLU A 464 8.71 -17.58 18.95
N GLY A 465 8.81 -16.31 18.52
CA GLY A 465 7.71 -15.62 17.88
C GLY A 465 6.49 -15.51 18.80
N GLU A 466 5.31 -15.73 18.26
CA GLU A 466 4.03 -15.57 18.99
C GLU A 466 3.49 -16.92 19.48
N VAL A 467 4.33 -17.71 20.16
CA VAL A 467 3.98 -19.05 20.70
C VAL A 467 3.75 -19.02 22.20
N SER A 468 4.60 -18.33 22.95
CA SER A 468 4.58 -18.31 24.42
C SER A 468 3.99 -17.00 24.93
N ASN A 469 2.79 -17.06 25.53
CA ASN A 469 2.17 -15.90 26.16
C ASN A 469 2.85 -15.61 27.52
N ILE A 470 3.50 -14.43 27.62
CA ILE A 470 4.24 -13.98 28.80
C ILE A 470 3.50 -12.88 29.59
N ALA A 471 2.21 -12.66 29.36
CA ALA A 471 1.46 -11.55 29.94
C ALA A 471 1.42 -11.60 31.49
N VAL A 472 1.30 -12.79 32.07
CA VAL A 472 1.18 -12.97 33.51
C VAL A 472 2.42 -12.50 34.29
N ASP A 473 3.60 -12.68 33.69
CA ASP A 473 4.88 -12.31 34.31
C ASP A 473 5.34 -10.88 33.96
N ASN A 474 4.54 -10.12 33.19
CA ASN A 474 4.91 -8.80 32.66
C ASN A 474 3.77 -7.77 32.76
N GLU A 475 3.11 -7.69 33.91
CA GLU A 475 1.92 -6.83 34.11
C GLU A 475 2.19 -5.35 33.84
N ASP A 476 3.33 -4.81 34.24
CA ASP A 476 3.69 -3.39 33.98
C ASP A 476 3.78 -3.08 32.49
N LEU A 477 4.35 -4.01 31.70
CA LEU A 477 4.47 -3.87 30.25
C LEU A 477 3.10 -3.99 29.56
N VAL A 478 2.25 -4.90 30.05
CA VAL A 478 0.85 -5.02 29.58
C VAL A 478 0.10 -3.71 29.82
N GLU A 479 0.26 -3.10 30.99
CA GLU A 479 -0.37 -1.81 31.31
C GLU A 479 0.14 -0.68 30.40
N ASP A 480 1.46 -0.56 30.20
CA ASP A 480 2.03 0.46 29.32
C ASP A 480 1.54 0.32 27.87
N LEU A 481 1.62 -0.88 27.30
CA LEU A 481 1.18 -1.12 25.93
C LEU A 481 -0.34 -0.92 25.78
N SER A 482 -1.14 -1.28 26.80
CA SER A 482 -2.58 -1.04 26.81
C SER A 482 -2.90 0.47 26.75
N ARG A 483 -2.22 1.29 27.57
CA ARG A 483 -2.37 2.76 27.52
C ARG A 483 -1.97 3.34 26.16
N ARG A 484 -0.90 2.82 25.56
CA ARG A 484 -0.43 3.26 24.23
C ARG A 484 -1.46 2.91 23.14
N LEU A 485 -1.99 1.69 23.17
CA LEU A 485 -3.03 1.22 22.27
C LEU A 485 -4.31 2.07 22.36
N ASP A 486 -4.79 2.31 23.58
CA ASP A 486 -6.03 3.07 23.80
C ASP A 486 -5.90 4.53 23.33
N ARG A 487 -4.76 5.18 23.56
CA ARG A 487 -4.49 6.53 23.01
C ARG A 487 -4.61 6.58 21.49
N ARG A 488 -4.15 5.55 20.78
CA ARG A 488 -4.23 5.46 19.32
C ARG A 488 -5.67 5.19 18.84
N LEU A 489 -6.40 4.34 19.54
CA LEU A 489 -7.78 3.97 19.20
C LEU A 489 -8.80 5.09 19.42
N VAL A 490 -8.49 6.12 20.21
CA VAL A 490 -9.35 7.32 20.32
C VAL A 490 -9.57 7.95 18.92
N LEU A 491 -8.58 7.92 18.05
CA LEU A 491 -8.71 8.42 16.68
C LEU A 491 -9.70 7.63 15.82
N ARG A 492 -9.91 6.35 16.11
CA ARG A 492 -10.85 5.49 15.40
C ARG A 492 -12.30 5.91 15.61
N ASN A 493 -12.58 6.52 16.75
CA ASN A 493 -13.93 6.93 17.15
C ASN A 493 -14.27 8.37 16.74
N ARG A 494 -13.32 9.07 16.11
CA ARG A 494 -13.48 10.40 15.51
C ARG A 494 -13.68 10.28 13.99
#